data_c1555d1bd2a86b9b6df8ae98d441a02b
#
_entry.id   c1555d1bd2a86b9b6df8ae98d441a02b
#
_cell.length_a   1.000
_cell.length_b   1.000
_cell.length_c   1.000
_cell.angle_alpha   90.00
_cell.angle_beta   90.00
_cell.angle_gamma   90.00
#
_symmetry.space_group_name_H-M   'P 1'
#
loop_
_entity.id
_entity.type
_entity.pdbx_description
1 polymer ?
#
loop_
_entity_poly.entity_id
_entity_poly.type
_entity_poly.pdbx_seq_one_letter_code
_entity_poly.pdbx_strand_id
1 'polypeptide(L)'
;MAASIADTFVANDRPVFIGLDLAWSSRNRTGGAVIQDGCLVAATGVLGSDAEILRFVADHLPADAAAVVAIDAPLCVPNESGKRDCDHDVSAAWGPYDAGAYPANRRLLAVDGVVRGESLVAALSVDHGFAQAAPLPLRGEGRYVCEVFPHPAHVALFGLRRT
;
A
#
# COMPACT_ATOMS: atom_id res chain seq x y z
N MET A 1 10.33 -45.26 8.24
CA MET A 1 9.23 -44.30 8.40
C MET A 1 9.81 -42.92 8.44
N ALA A 2 9.75 -42.19 7.32
CA ALA A 2 10.23 -40.83 7.23
C ALA A 2 9.06 -39.91 7.63
N ALA A 3 9.20 -39.19 8.73
CA ALA A 3 8.23 -38.17 9.15
C ALA A 3 8.30 -37.03 8.13
N SER A 4 7.15 -36.69 7.57
CA SER A 4 6.95 -35.55 6.65
C SER A 4 7.22 -34.24 7.37
N ILE A 5 8.13 -33.43 6.84
CA ILE A 5 8.47 -32.08 7.33
C ILE A 5 7.33 -31.06 7.04
N ALA A 6 6.19 -31.53 6.56
CA ALA A 6 5.09 -30.66 6.08
C ALA A 6 4.14 -30.12 7.15
N ASP A 7 4.25 -30.52 8.43
CA ASP A 7 3.19 -30.26 9.44
C ASP A 7 3.62 -29.40 10.63
N THR A 8 4.61 -28.51 10.47
CA THR A 8 5.00 -27.60 11.57
C THR A 8 5.01 -26.13 11.14
N PHE A 9 4.10 -25.70 10.30
CA PHE A 9 3.78 -24.29 10.19
C PHE A 9 2.62 -23.99 11.13
N VAL A 10 2.94 -23.39 12.27
CA VAL A 10 1.94 -22.82 13.17
C VAL A 10 1.08 -21.85 12.35
N ALA A 11 -0.23 -21.95 12.44
CA ALA A 11 -1.22 -21.24 11.62
C ALA A 11 -1.19 -19.70 11.73
N ASN A 12 -0.17 -19.11 12.37
CA ASN A 12 -0.01 -17.67 12.59
C ASN A 12 1.17 -17.03 11.83
N ASP A 13 1.92 -17.79 11.02
CA ASP A 13 3.16 -17.30 10.40
C ASP A 13 2.98 -16.65 9.01
N ARG A 14 1.76 -16.57 8.50
CA ARG A 14 1.54 -15.98 7.18
C ARG A 14 1.11 -14.52 7.30
N PRO A 15 1.81 -13.60 6.63
CA PRO A 15 1.48 -12.19 6.68
C PRO A 15 0.11 -11.91 6.03
N VAL A 16 -0.61 -10.95 6.59
CA VAL A 16 -1.80 -10.36 5.99
C VAL A 16 -1.36 -9.26 5.03
N PHE A 17 -1.87 -9.27 3.79
CA PHE A 17 -1.62 -8.22 2.83
C PHE A 17 -2.89 -7.39 2.64
N ILE A 18 -2.79 -6.09 2.87
CA ILE A 18 -3.88 -5.13 2.71
C ILE A 18 -3.50 -4.12 1.64
N GLY A 19 -4.26 -4.05 0.57
CA GLY A 19 -4.12 -3.05 -0.49
C GLY A 19 -5.12 -1.94 -0.31
N LEU A 20 -4.68 -0.69 -0.44
CA LEU A 20 -5.53 0.50 -0.38
C LEU A 20 -5.31 1.36 -1.64
N ASP A 21 -6.37 1.58 -2.42
CA ASP A 21 -6.41 2.60 -3.47
C ASP A 21 -6.92 3.88 -2.83
N LEU A 22 -5.99 4.68 -2.30
CA LEU A 22 -6.29 5.83 -1.46
C LEU A 22 -6.78 7.01 -2.29
N ALA A 23 -8.04 7.36 -2.11
CA ALA A 23 -8.57 8.59 -2.69
C ALA A 23 -7.83 9.84 -2.16
N TRP A 24 -7.57 10.80 -3.03
CA TRP A 24 -6.80 12.02 -2.74
C TRP A 24 -7.47 12.94 -1.71
N SER A 25 -8.77 12.76 -1.49
CA SER A 25 -9.52 13.49 -0.47
C SER A 25 -10.60 12.60 0.14
N SER A 26 -11.02 12.92 1.37
CA SER A 26 -12.12 12.23 2.06
C SER A 26 -13.50 12.40 1.39
N ARG A 27 -13.60 13.22 0.35
CA ARG A 27 -14.82 13.37 -0.46
C ARG A 27 -15.02 12.20 -1.43
N ASN A 28 -13.94 11.58 -1.83
CA ASN A 28 -13.93 10.42 -2.72
C ASN A 28 -13.82 9.12 -1.92
N ARG A 29 -14.16 8.02 -2.55
CA ARG A 29 -14.11 6.70 -1.91
C ARG A 29 -12.75 6.04 -2.15
N THR A 30 -12.24 5.43 -1.11
CA THR A 30 -11.03 4.60 -1.12
C THR A 30 -11.42 3.15 -1.32
N GLY A 31 -10.70 2.46 -2.17
CA GLY A 31 -10.78 1.02 -2.33
C GLY A 31 -9.90 0.31 -1.30
N GLY A 32 -10.35 -0.85 -0.83
CA GLY A 32 -9.56 -1.71 0.05
C GLY A 32 -9.72 -3.17 -0.32
N ALA A 33 -8.64 -3.94 -0.22
CA ALA A 33 -8.64 -5.39 -0.43
C ALA A 33 -7.72 -6.06 0.59
N VAL A 34 -8.08 -7.26 1.02
CA VAL A 34 -7.30 -8.07 1.96
C VAL A 34 -7.04 -9.43 1.37
N ILE A 35 -5.77 -9.82 1.37
CA ILE A 35 -5.30 -11.15 0.97
C ILE A 35 -4.70 -11.84 2.19
N GLN A 36 -5.17 -13.03 2.48
CA GLN A 36 -4.64 -13.89 3.51
C GLN A 36 -4.52 -15.31 2.96
N ASP A 37 -3.42 -15.99 3.23
CA ASP A 37 -3.14 -17.34 2.72
C ASP A 37 -3.25 -17.49 1.19
N GLY A 38 -2.93 -16.40 0.46
CA GLY A 38 -3.06 -16.35 -0.99
C GLY A 38 -4.49 -16.20 -1.52
N CYS A 39 -5.48 -16.02 -0.64
CA CYS A 39 -6.88 -15.84 -0.98
C CYS A 39 -7.34 -14.41 -0.70
N LEU A 40 -8.16 -13.86 -1.58
CA LEU A 40 -8.88 -12.61 -1.33
C LEU A 40 -9.97 -12.89 -0.29
N VAL A 41 -9.84 -12.33 0.92
CA VAL A 41 -10.79 -12.55 2.03
C VAL A 41 -11.74 -11.38 2.25
N ALA A 42 -11.38 -10.17 1.80
CA ALA A 42 -12.25 -9.01 1.84
C ALA A 42 -11.93 -8.04 0.70
N ALA A 43 -12.94 -7.34 0.21
CA ALA A 43 -12.77 -6.22 -0.71
C ALA A 43 -13.91 -5.20 -0.53
N THR A 44 -13.59 -3.92 -0.69
CA THR A 44 -14.54 -2.82 -0.62
C THR A 44 -14.13 -1.67 -1.54
N GLY A 45 -15.08 -0.89 -2.02
CA GLY A 45 -14.84 0.33 -2.80
C GLY A 45 -15.48 1.57 -2.19
N VAL A 46 -15.84 1.53 -0.90
CA VAL A 46 -16.72 2.56 -0.31
C VAL A 46 -16.17 3.23 0.94
N LEU A 47 -14.89 3.04 1.29
CA LEU A 47 -14.27 3.70 2.45
C LEU A 47 -14.17 5.21 2.20
N GLY A 48 -14.79 6.02 3.03
CA GLY A 48 -14.84 7.47 2.87
C GLY A 48 -13.80 8.20 3.73
N SER A 49 -13.86 7.99 5.03
CA SER A 49 -12.99 8.67 6.01
C SER A 49 -11.76 7.85 6.35
N ASP A 50 -10.73 8.53 6.88
CA ASP A 50 -9.53 7.85 7.38
C ASP A 50 -9.86 6.93 8.56
N ALA A 51 -10.85 7.29 9.39
CA ALA A 51 -11.34 6.41 10.45
C ALA A 51 -11.97 5.11 9.92
N GLU A 52 -12.66 5.16 8.79
CA GLU A 52 -13.20 3.94 8.13
C GLU A 52 -12.07 3.10 7.54
N ILE A 53 -11.02 3.73 6.98
CA ILE A 53 -9.84 3.03 6.46
C ILE A 53 -9.10 2.33 7.62
N LEU A 54 -8.82 3.04 8.71
CA LEU A 54 -8.14 2.47 9.87
C LEU A 54 -8.95 1.32 10.49
N ARG A 55 -10.27 1.47 10.58
CA ARG A 55 -11.14 0.38 11.05
C ARG A 55 -11.09 -0.82 10.10
N PHE A 56 -11.14 -0.60 8.78
CA PHE A 56 -11.02 -1.68 7.81
C PHE A 56 -9.69 -2.44 7.98
N VAL A 57 -8.58 -1.74 8.22
CA VAL A 57 -7.29 -2.38 8.53
C VAL A 57 -7.39 -3.16 9.85
N ALA A 58 -7.90 -2.55 10.91
CA ALA A 58 -8.01 -3.17 12.24
C ALA A 58 -8.88 -4.45 12.23
N ASP A 59 -10.01 -4.41 11.53
CA ASP A 59 -10.95 -5.54 11.44
C ASP A 59 -10.35 -6.78 10.77
N HIS A 60 -9.28 -6.59 9.97
CA HIS A 60 -8.62 -7.67 9.23
C HIS A 60 -7.18 -7.94 9.70
N LEU A 61 -6.76 -7.32 10.81
CA LEU A 61 -5.41 -7.44 11.35
C LEU A 61 -5.43 -8.22 12.67
N PRO A 62 -5.11 -9.54 12.68
CA PRO A 62 -4.96 -10.27 13.93
C PRO A 62 -3.89 -9.66 14.84
N ALA A 63 -4.03 -9.78 16.16
CA ALA A 63 -3.20 -9.09 17.15
C ALA A 63 -1.69 -9.29 16.93
N ASP A 64 -1.28 -10.51 16.65
CA ASP A 64 0.14 -10.91 16.52
C ASP A 64 0.55 -11.19 15.06
N ALA A 65 -0.29 -10.85 14.08
CA ALA A 65 0.02 -11.14 12.69
C ALA A 65 1.04 -10.15 12.13
N ALA A 66 2.02 -10.69 11.40
CA ALA A 66 2.78 -9.90 10.44
C ALA A 66 1.85 -9.38 9.35
N ALA A 67 2.08 -8.16 8.88
CA ALA A 67 1.22 -7.56 7.86
C ALA A 67 1.96 -6.57 6.97
N VAL A 68 1.46 -6.44 5.74
CA VAL A 68 1.88 -5.39 4.82
C VAL A 68 0.65 -4.60 4.37
N VAL A 69 0.66 -3.29 4.59
CA VAL A 69 -0.30 -2.37 4.00
C VAL A 69 0.36 -1.68 2.80
N ALA A 70 -0.11 -1.99 1.60
CA ALA A 70 0.33 -1.38 0.35
C ALA A 70 -0.66 -0.28 -0.06
N ILE A 71 -0.20 0.96 -0.16
CA ILE A 71 -1.07 2.11 -0.41
C ILE A 71 -0.71 2.73 -1.76
N ASP A 72 -1.69 2.79 -2.67
CA ASP A 72 -1.58 3.53 -3.93
C ASP A 72 -1.80 5.03 -3.67
N ALA A 73 -0.79 5.65 -3.11
CA ALA A 73 -0.69 7.09 -2.90
C ALA A 73 0.73 7.48 -2.49
N PRO A 74 1.15 8.74 -2.70
CA PRO A 74 2.39 9.25 -2.17
C PRO A 74 2.40 9.30 -0.63
N LEU A 75 3.32 8.55 -0.02
CA LEU A 75 3.48 8.43 1.44
C LEU A 75 4.65 9.24 2.01
N CYS A 76 5.45 9.85 1.13
CA CYS A 76 6.53 10.77 1.47
C CYS A 76 6.62 11.84 0.38
N VAL A 77 6.33 13.09 0.72
CA VAL A 77 6.26 14.21 -0.24
C VAL A 77 7.13 15.37 0.27
N PRO A 78 8.45 15.30 0.08
CA PRO A 78 9.37 16.32 0.61
C PRO A 78 9.38 17.61 -0.21
N ASN A 79 8.95 17.57 -1.49
CA ASN A 79 9.04 18.67 -2.43
C ASN A 79 7.76 19.52 -2.46
N GLU A 80 7.93 20.84 -2.61
CA GLU A 80 6.82 21.80 -2.73
C GLU A 80 6.16 21.77 -4.10
N SER A 81 6.93 21.48 -5.17
CA SER A 81 6.43 21.48 -6.55
C SER A 81 7.22 20.51 -7.42
N GLY A 82 6.73 20.24 -8.63
CA GLY A 82 7.36 19.28 -9.56
C GLY A 82 7.11 17.83 -9.20
N LYS A 83 7.96 16.96 -9.69
CA LYS A 83 7.97 15.51 -9.41
C LYS A 83 9.02 15.20 -8.35
N ARG A 84 8.80 14.16 -7.55
CA ARG A 84 9.83 13.51 -6.74
C ARG A 84 10.81 12.75 -7.66
N ASP A 85 12.01 12.45 -7.20
CA ASP A 85 12.99 11.68 -7.98
C ASP A 85 12.42 10.31 -8.40
N CYS A 86 11.74 9.61 -7.49
CA CYS A 86 11.08 8.34 -7.79
C CYS A 86 9.98 8.47 -8.87
N ASP A 87 9.23 9.58 -8.91
CA ASP A 87 8.23 9.84 -9.95
C ASP A 87 8.88 10.06 -11.32
N HIS A 88 10.08 10.67 -11.34
CA HIS A 88 10.88 10.81 -12.55
C HIS A 88 11.36 9.45 -13.06
N ASP A 89 11.91 8.62 -12.18
CA ASP A 89 12.41 7.28 -12.51
C ASP A 89 11.29 6.39 -13.06
N VAL A 90 10.15 6.37 -12.39
CA VAL A 90 8.96 5.63 -12.84
C VAL A 90 8.50 6.14 -14.21
N SER A 91 8.46 7.47 -14.42
CA SER A 91 8.06 8.04 -15.70
C SER A 91 9.05 7.74 -16.82
N ALA A 92 10.34 7.73 -16.52
CA ALA A 92 11.37 7.36 -17.51
C ALA A 92 11.27 5.88 -17.92
N ALA A 93 11.03 5.00 -16.96
CA ALA A 93 10.94 3.57 -17.22
C ALA A 93 9.60 3.14 -17.87
N TRP A 94 8.49 3.71 -17.42
CA TRP A 94 7.14 3.24 -17.75
C TRP A 94 6.30 4.20 -18.58
N GLY A 95 6.76 5.43 -18.81
CA GLY A 95 6.09 6.39 -19.69
C GLY A 95 5.81 5.86 -21.09
N PRO A 96 6.71 5.10 -21.73
CA PRO A 96 6.43 4.47 -23.03
C PRO A 96 5.25 3.50 -23.05
N TYR A 97 4.80 3.04 -21.89
CA TYR A 97 3.64 2.15 -21.72
C TYR A 97 2.40 2.87 -21.19
N ASP A 98 2.39 4.21 -21.20
CA ASP A 98 1.35 5.06 -20.59
C ASP A 98 1.18 4.84 -19.08
N ALA A 99 2.20 4.30 -18.40
CA ALA A 99 2.23 3.98 -16.97
C ALA A 99 3.25 4.86 -16.20
N GLY A 100 3.51 6.07 -16.65
CA GLY A 100 4.34 7.05 -15.97
C GLY A 100 3.62 7.67 -14.76
N ALA A 101 4.39 8.01 -13.72
CA ALA A 101 3.84 8.64 -12.52
C ALA A 101 3.44 10.10 -12.76
N TYR A 102 2.35 10.52 -12.13
CA TYR A 102 1.98 11.93 -12.02
C TYR A 102 2.90 12.67 -11.04
N PRO A 103 3.02 14.01 -11.13
CA PRO A 103 3.78 14.78 -10.15
C PRO A 103 3.15 14.65 -8.75
N ALA A 104 3.92 14.17 -7.77
CA ALA A 104 3.56 14.23 -6.37
C ALA A 104 4.35 15.36 -5.69
N ASN A 105 3.63 16.36 -5.17
CA ASN A 105 4.20 17.48 -4.44
C ASN A 105 3.18 18.11 -3.49
N ARG A 106 3.67 18.86 -2.51
CA ARG A 106 2.80 19.44 -1.47
C ARG A 106 1.77 20.41 -2.03
N ARG A 107 2.12 21.22 -3.03
CA ARG A 107 1.18 22.18 -3.67
C ARG A 107 -0.06 21.48 -4.24
N LEU A 108 0.09 20.26 -4.78
CA LEU A 108 -1.01 19.50 -5.38
C LEU A 108 -1.76 18.64 -4.37
N LEU A 109 -1.05 18.09 -3.37
CA LEU A 109 -1.56 17.03 -2.51
C LEU A 109 -1.93 17.48 -1.10
N ALA A 110 -1.32 18.57 -0.61
CA ALA A 110 -1.59 19.02 0.74
C ALA A 110 -2.91 19.81 0.82
N VAL A 111 -3.73 19.44 1.80
CA VAL A 111 -4.89 20.22 2.24
C VAL A 111 -4.57 20.73 3.65
N ASP A 112 -4.62 22.04 3.85
CA ASP A 112 -4.22 22.69 5.12
C ASP A 112 -2.81 22.27 5.59
N GLY A 113 -1.89 22.09 4.62
CA GLY A 113 -0.50 21.70 4.89
C GLY A 113 -0.28 20.20 5.14
N VAL A 114 -1.33 19.39 5.11
CA VAL A 114 -1.29 17.95 5.38
C VAL A 114 -1.46 17.13 4.11
N VAL A 115 -0.56 16.19 3.85
CA VAL A 115 -0.68 15.18 2.79
C VAL A 115 -1.37 13.95 3.38
N ARG A 116 -2.50 13.57 2.80
CA ARG A 116 -3.34 12.48 3.33
C ARG A 116 -2.59 11.16 3.51
N GLY A 117 -1.74 10.78 2.55
CA GLY A 117 -0.94 9.56 2.64
C GLY A 117 0.03 9.57 3.83
N GLU A 118 0.72 10.71 4.07
CA GLU A 118 1.61 10.87 5.23
C GLU A 118 0.84 10.76 6.55
N SER A 119 -0.34 11.37 6.62
CA SER A 119 -1.21 11.34 7.80
C SER A 119 -1.69 9.91 8.11
N LEU A 120 -2.09 9.18 7.08
CA LEU A 120 -2.55 7.79 7.24
C LEU A 120 -1.41 6.88 7.71
N VAL A 121 -0.19 7.03 7.17
CA VAL A 121 1.00 6.31 7.65
C VAL A 121 1.26 6.60 9.12
N ALA A 122 1.19 7.86 9.54
CA ALA A 122 1.38 8.24 10.93
C ALA A 122 0.34 7.57 11.86
N ALA A 123 -0.93 7.55 11.45
CA ALA A 123 -1.99 6.88 12.21
C ALA A 123 -1.78 5.36 12.28
N LEU A 124 -1.45 4.70 11.16
CA LEU A 124 -1.14 3.27 11.14
C LEU A 124 0.05 2.92 12.03
N SER A 125 1.06 3.80 12.10
CA SER A 125 2.21 3.61 12.99
C SER A 125 1.81 3.68 14.47
N VAL A 126 1.03 4.70 14.83
CA VAL A 126 0.62 4.94 16.25
C VAL A 126 -0.38 3.89 16.71
N ASP A 127 -1.41 3.61 15.91
CA ASP A 127 -2.55 2.79 16.33
C ASP A 127 -2.29 1.29 16.18
N HIS A 128 -1.44 0.90 15.22
CA HIS A 128 -1.27 -0.51 14.82
C HIS A 128 0.18 -0.96 14.70
N GLY A 129 1.16 -0.10 15.02
CA GLY A 129 2.58 -0.46 15.04
C GLY A 129 3.21 -0.70 13.66
N PHE A 130 2.66 -0.11 12.59
CA PHE A 130 3.25 -0.21 11.27
C PHE A 130 4.49 0.66 11.13
N ALA A 131 5.56 0.10 10.54
CA ALA A 131 6.74 0.84 10.13
C ALA A 131 6.68 1.10 8.62
N GLN A 132 6.93 2.35 8.21
CA GLN A 132 7.09 2.64 6.78
C GLN A 132 8.39 2.02 6.28
N ALA A 133 8.34 1.25 5.19
CA ALA A 133 9.50 0.55 4.64
C ALA A 133 9.58 0.68 3.11
N ALA A 134 10.79 0.99 2.65
CA ALA A 134 11.19 0.95 1.25
C ALA A 134 12.71 0.68 1.18
N PRO A 135 13.16 -0.49 0.70
CA PRO A 135 12.37 -1.65 0.27
C PRO A 135 11.73 -2.40 1.45
N LEU A 136 10.69 -3.19 1.15
CA LEU A 136 10.13 -4.11 2.12
C LEU A 136 11.13 -5.23 2.44
N PRO A 137 11.23 -5.69 3.71
CA PRO A 137 12.03 -6.86 4.04
C PRO A 137 11.53 -8.10 3.30
N LEU A 138 12.43 -8.90 2.74
CA LEU A 138 12.09 -10.14 2.01
C LEU A 138 11.47 -11.22 2.91
N ARG A 139 11.82 -11.18 4.19
CA ARG A 139 11.23 -12.01 5.24
C ARG A 139 11.11 -11.12 6.47
N GLY A 140 9.91 -10.81 6.88
CA GLY A 140 9.66 -9.88 7.96
C GLY A 140 8.63 -10.42 8.92
N GLU A 141 9.03 -10.50 10.19
CA GLU A 141 8.15 -10.63 11.33
C GLU A 141 7.80 -9.21 11.76
N GLY A 142 6.73 -8.63 11.24
CA GLY A 142 6.37 -7.27 11.61
C GLY A 142 5.27 -6.70 10.73
N ARG A 143 4.96 -5.44 10.99
CA ARG A 143 3.93 -4.69 10.26
C ARG A 143 4.58 -3.58 9.47
N TYR A 144 4.39 -3.62 8.17
CA TYR A 144 5.01 -2.66 7.26
C TYR A 144 3.96 -1.96 6.41
N VAL A 145 4.16 -0.67 6.17
CA VAL A 145 3.40 0.11 5.20
C VAL A 145 4.34 0.58 4.10
N CYS A 146 3.92 0.45 2.85
CA CYS A 146 4.69 0.91 1.71
C CYS A 146 3.81 1.62 0.68
N GLU A 147 4.45 2.55 -0.03
CA GLU A 147 3.88 3.16 -1.23
C GLU A 147 3.95 2.18 -2.38
N VAL A 148 2.87 2.09 -3.14
CA VAL A 148 2.82 1.33 -4.39
C VAL A 148 2.24 2.20 -5.50
N PHE A 149 2.60 1.87 -6.74
CA PHE A 149 1.98 2.41 -7.94
C PHE A 149 1.61 1.24 -8.85
N PRO A 150 0.36 0.75 -8.80
CA PRO A 150 -0.04 -0.50 -9.45
C PRO A 150 0.02 -0.48 -10.98
N HIS A 151 -0.06 0.69 -11.62
CA HIS A 151 -0.13 0.78 -13.07
C HIS A 151 1.07 0.12 -13.78
N PRO A 152 2.35 0.41 -13.43
CA PRO A 152 3.49 -0.32 -13.96
C PRO A 152 3.46 -1.82 -13.66
N ALA A 153 2.96 -2.19 -12.49
CA ALA A 153 2.83 -3.61 -12.14
C ALA A 153 1.86 -4.35 -13.08
N HIS A 154 0.74 -3.74 -13.45
CA HIS A 154 -0.18 -4.31 -14.44
C HIS A 154 0.48 -4.48 -15.81
N VAL A 155 1.27 -3.49 -16.25
CA VAL A 155 2.03 -3.60 -17.50
C VAL A 155 2.98 -4.79 -17.46
N ALA A 156 3.74 -4.92 -16.37
CA ALA A 156 4.72 -5.99 -16.22
C ALA A 156 4.08 -7.38 -16.08
N LEU A 157 3.05 -7.52 -15.25
CA LEU A 157 2.40 -8.80 -14.95
C LEU A 157 1.57 -9.34 -16.11
N PHE A 158 0.91 -8.46 -16.85
CA PHE A 158 0.01 -8.86 -17.93
C PHE A 158 0.59 -8.64 -19.33
N GLY A 159 1.84 -8.18 -19.43
CA GLY A 159 2.51 -7.93 -20.70
C GLY A 159 1.78 -6.89 -21.55
N LEU A 160 1.15 -5.89 -20.92
CA LEU A 160 0.38 -4.87 -21.63
C LEU A 160 1.32 -4.04 -22.49
N ARG A 161 0.88 -3.76 -23.72
CA ARG A 161 1.61 -2.90 -24.67
C ARG A 161 0.72 -1.73 -25.04
N ARG A 162 1.37 -0.62 -25.34
CA ARG A 162 0.68 0.52 -25.96
C ARG A 162 0.11 0.07 -27.30
N THR A 163 -1.16 0.27 -27.54
CA THR A 163 -1.85 0.06 -28.80
C THR A 163 -1.73 1.29 -29.68
#